data_7f18e32535a1075e0b33f2f04708f974
#
_entry.id   7f18e32535a1075e0b33f2f04708f974
#
_cell.length_a   1.000
_cell.length_b   1.000
_cell.length_c   1.000
_cell.angle_alpha   90.00
_cell.angle_beta   90.00
_cell.angle_gamma   90.00
#
_symmetry.space_group_name_H-M   'P 1'
#
loop_
_entity.id
_entity.type
_entity.pdbx_description
1 polymer ?
#
loop_
_entity_poly.entity_id
_entity_poly.type
_entity_poly.pdbx_seq_one_letter_code
_entity_poly.pdbx_strand_id
1 'polypeptide(L)'
;MTHTITILGSTGSIGRQTLSVAEELGLRVAALTAEKNVDLLEAQCRKYRPELAVMTENAAAEELKTRLADMNIRVLAGSEALCEAAALPEADTVVVAVCGFAALRPALTAIREKKRIALANKETMVCAGSIMQAAARASGAEIIPVDSEHSAIFQCLMGCRDRAEVKRLILTCSGGPFFGKGREELTSVTKADALRHPNWKMGAKITVDCATLMNKGLETIEAMRLYELPLSKVTAVIHRQSVVHSLVEFVDGAVMAQLGVPDMRIPIGLAMTYPNRLHNPAPALDLLSCGPLTFDPIDETAFPCFALARQAAELGGTACTAMNAANEEAVALFLQDRIRFYDIADAVSRALALPVVQEPSLDDIFAADRLARTRTREAFLFR
;
A
#
# COMPACT_ATOMS: atom_id res chain seq x y z
N MET A 1 29.79 -1.02 0.71
CA MET A 1 29.08 -0.67 1.97
C MET A 1 27.87 -1.58 2.08
N THR A 2 27.62 -2.15 3.23
CA THR A 2 26.45 -3.01 3.47
C THR A 2 25.23 -2.11 3.51
N HIS A 3 24.29 -2.29 2.60
CA HIS A 3 23.07 -1.50 2.57
C HIS A 3 22.23 -1.78 3.82
N THR A 4 21.78 -0.71 4.49
CA THR A 4 21.08 -0.80 5.78
C THR A 4 19.65 -0.34 5.65
N ILE A 5 18.69 -1.09 6.23
CA ILE A 5 17.27 -0.81 6.10
C ILE A 5 16.58 -0.61 7.45
N THR A 6 15.56 0.24 7.45
CA THR A 6 14.53 0.31 8.50
C THR A 6 13.24 -0.29 7.95
N ILE A 7 12.53 -1.09 8.75
CA ILE A 7 11.25 -1.68 8.36
C ILE A 7 10.14 -1.16 9.27
N LEU A 8 9.29 -0.30 8.74
CA LEU A 8 8.08 0.15 9.42
C LEU A 8 6.97 -0.88 9.19
N GLY A 9 6.56 -1.59 10.24
CA GLY A 9 5.56 -2.65 10.16
C GLY A 9 6.15 -4.05 9.88
N SER A 10 7.24 -4.42 10.54
CA SER A 10 8.00 -5.66 10.30
C SER A 10 7.25 -6.96 10.59
N THR A 11 6.23 -6.93 11.45
CA THR A 11 5.43 -8.11 11.79
C THR A 11 4.28 -8.39 10.80
N GLY A 12 3.97 -7.45 9.91
CA GLY A 12 2.98 -7.59 8.86
C GLY A 12 3.45 -8.51 7.71
N SER A 13 2.56 -8.76 6.75
CA SER A 13 2.87 -9.62 5.59
C SER A 13 4.06 -9.10 4.79
N ILE A 14 4.06 -7.82 4.44
CA ILE A 14 5.16 -7.18 3.68
C ILE A 14 6.44 -7.14 4.52
N GLY A 15 6.35 -6.75 5.79
CA GLY A 15 7.53 -6.68 6.67
C GLY A 15 8.25 -8.01 6.82
N ARG A 16 7.52 -9.13 6.96
CA ARG A 16 8.10 -10.47 7.02
C ARG A 16 8.77 -10.89 5.71
N GLN A 17 8.15 -10.56 4.57
CA GLN A 17 8.74 -10.83 3.26
C GLN A 17 9.98 -9.94 3.02
N THR A 18 9.95 -8.70 3.51
CA THR A 18 11.12 -7.80 3.50
C THR A 18 12.29 -8.41 4.28
N LEU A 19 12.04 -8.95 5.47
CA LEU A 19 13.08 -9.62 6.25
C LEU A 19 13.65 -10.86 5.54
N SER A 20 12.80 -11.64 4.83
CA SER A 20 13.27 -12.77 4.02
C SER A 20 14.19 -12.31 2.88
N VAL A 21 13.84 -11.22 2.20
CA VAL A 21 14.68 -10.64 1.14
C VAL A 21 15.96 -10.03 1.71
N ALA A 22 15.87 -9.35 2.86
CA ALA A 22 17.03 -8.78 3.54
C ALA A 22 18.05 -9.85 3.94
N GLU A 23 17.58 -11.00 4.41
CA GLU A 23 18.42 -12.15 4.75
C GLU A 23 19.14 -12.71 3.52
N GLU A 24 18.43 -12.93 2.42
CA GLU A 24 19.00 -13.43 1.16
C GLU A 24 20.06 -12.47 0.59
N LEU A 25 19.81 -11.16 0.71
CA LEU A 25 20.72 -10.13 0.19
C LEU A 25 21.82 -9.72 1.17
N GLY A 26 21.83 -10.26 2.39
CA GLY A 26 22.78 -9.88 3.43
C GLY A 26 22.66 -8.42 3.89
N LEU A 27 21.45 -7.84 3.87
CA LEU A 27 21.20 -6.46 4.29
C LEU A 27 21.18 -6.35 5.81
N ARG A 28 21.72 -5.24 6.34
CA ARG A 28 21.62 -4.91 7.75
C ARG A 28 20.23 -4.31 8.06
N VAL A 29 19.64 -4.72 9.17
CA VAL A 29 18.39 -4.17 9.68
C VAL A 29 18.69 -3.25 10.85
N ALA A 30 18.49 -1.94 10.70
CA ALA A 30 18.76 -0.94 11.74
C ALA A 30 17.58 -0.76 12.69
N ALA A 31 16.35 -0.78 12.18
CA ALA A 31 15.16 -0.66 13.01
C ALA A 31 14.02 -1.57 12.55
N LEU A 32 13.25 -2.05 13.52
CA LEU A 32 12.04 -2.84 13.34
C LEU A 32 10.87 -2.21 14.09
N THR A 33 9.71 -2.15 13.48
CA THR A 33 8.53 -1.61 14.17
C THR A 33 7.32 -2.52 14.05
N ALA A 34 6.46 -2.52 15.07
CA ALA A 34 5.19 -3.24 15.08
C ALA A 34 4.13 -2.47 15.87
N GLU A 35 2.87 -2.90 15.79
CA GLU A 35 1.78 -2.33 16.59
C GLU A 35 1.74 -2.98 17.98
N LYS A 36 1.41 -4.28 18.04
CA LYS A 36 1.13 -5.02 19.29
C LYS A 36 1.66 -6.46 19.33
N ASN A 37 2.24 -6.97 18.24
CA ASN A 37 2.71 -8.36 18.20
C ASN A 37 4.11 -8.46 18.83
N VAL A 38 4.16 -8.55 20.16
CA VAL A 38 5.39 -8.62 20.95
C VAL A 38 6.18 -9.88 20.61
N ASP A 39 5.54 -11.05 20.56
CA ASP A 39 6.22 -12.33 20.35
C ASP A 39 7.01 -12.35 19.04
N LEU A 40 6.37 -11.88 17.96
CA LEU A 40 7.00 -11.88 16.65
C LEU A 40 8.10 -10.80 16.55
N LEU A 41 7.88 -9.60 17.14
CA LEU A 41 8.89 -8.56 17.12
C LEU A 41 10.10 -8.94 17.99
N GLU A 42 9.91 -9.57 19.15
CA GLU A 42 11.00 -10.12 19.96
C GLU A 42 11.85 -11.12 19.15
N ALA A 43 11.18 -12.10 18.50
CA ALA A 43 11.88 -13.08 17.68
C ALA A 43 12.69 -12.43 16.54
N GLN A 44 12.13 -11.41 15.90
CA GLN A 44 12.82 -10.61 14.87
C GLN A 44 14.01 -9.84 15.48
N CYS A 45 13.85 -9.20 16.63
CA CYS A 45 14.92 -8.47 17.32
C CYS A 45 16.08 -9.39 17.70
N ARG A 46 15.79 -10.57 18.24
CA ARG A 46 16.83 -11.55 18.60
C ARG A 46 17.60 -12.06 17.37
N LYS A 47 16.90 -12.24 16.23
CA LYS A 47 17.51 -12.73 14.99
C LYS A 47 18.33 -11.64 14.28
N TYR A 48 17.74 -10.46 14.06
CA TYR A 48 18.32 -9.42 13.21
C TYR A 48 19.14 -8.37 13.98
N ARG A 49 19.00 -8.31 15.30
CA ARG A 49 19.73 -7.42 16.22
C ARG A 49 19.73 -5.96 15.78
N PRO A 50 18.52 -5.35 15.57
CA PRO A 50 18.43 -3.95 15.22
C PRO A 50 18.95 -3.05 16.36
N GLU A 51 19.26 -1.81 16.06
CA GLU A 51 19.60 -0.80 17.06
C GLU A 51 18.35 -0.28 17.78
N LEU A 52 17.21 -0.26 17.04
CA LEU A 52 15.95 0.29 17.50
C LEU A 52 14.79 -0.66 17.22
N ALA A 53 13.95 -0.88 18.22
CA ALA A 53 12.64 -1.51 18.09
C ALA A 53 11.54 -0.54 18.53
N VAL A 54 10.43 -0.49 17.82
CA VAL A 54 9.29 0.37 18.16
C VAL A 54 8.01 -0.46 18.22
N MET A 55 7.26 -0.28 19.31
CA MET A 55 5.87 -0.74 19.39
C MET A 55 4.96 0.48 19.49
N THR A 56 3.93 0.58 18.62
CA THR A 56 3.01 1.72 18.69
C THR A 56 2.00 1.61 19.83
N GLU A 57 1.74 0.42 20.36
CA GLU A 57 0.97 0.19 21.58
C GLU A 57 1.89 0.25 22.81
N ASN A 58 1.58 1.15 23.76
CA ASN A 58 2.45 1.40 24.90
C ASN A 58 2.65 0.16 25.82
N ALA A 59 1.58 -0.59 26.07
CA ALA A 59 1.67 -1.80 26.91
C ALA A 59 2.58 -2.86 26.25
N ALA A 60 2.47 -3.05 24.95
CA ALA A 60 3.32 -3.95 24.18
C ALA A 60 4.79 -3.49 24.17
N ALA A 61 5.04 -2.19 24.15
CA ALA A 61 6.40 -1.65 24.22
C ALA A 61 7.08 -1.94 25.55
N GLU A 62 6.39 -1.77 26.68
CA GLU A 62 6.92 -2.07 28.01
C GLU A 62 7.19 -3.58 28.20
N GLU A 63 6.31 -4.41 27.64
CA GLU A 63 6.52 -5.86 27.62
C GLU A 63 7.75 -6.23 26.77
N LEU A 64 7.89 -5.69 25.56
CA LEU A 64 9.03 -5.93 24.70
C LEU A 64 10.34 -5.47 25.33
N LYS A 65 10.34 -4.31 26.00
CA LYS A 65 11.51 -3.75 26.71
C LYS A 65 11.97 -4.70 27.80
N THR A 66 11.04 -5.27 28.55
CA THR A 66 11.33 -6.26 29.59
C THR A 66 11.95 -7.53 28.98
N ARG A 67 11.36 -8.03 27.90
CA ARG A 67 11.80 -9.27 27.21
C ARG A 67 13.17 -9.13 26.54
N LEU A 68 13.53 -7.93 26.07
CA LEU A 68 14.82 -7.64 25.42
C LEU A 68 15.86 -7.03 26.38
N ALA A 69 15.65 -7.07 27.70
CA ALA A 69 16.58 -6.50 28.70
C ALA A 69 18.00 -7.11 28.66
N ASP A 70 18.13 -8.30 28.06
CA ASP A 70 19.42 -9.00 27.84
C ASP A 70 20.11 -8.56 26.53
N MET A 71 19.48 -7.68 25.73
CA MET A 71 20.00 -7.23 24.44
C MET A 71 20.27 -5.72 24.45
N ASN A 72 21.28 -5.30 23.69
CA ASN A 72 21.58 -3.88 23.49
C ASN A 72 20.68 -3.31 22.35
N ILE A 73 19.36 -3.27 22.58
CA ILE A 73 18.37 -2.74 21.64
C ILE A 73 17.57 -1.67 22.36
N ARG A 74 17.51 -0.47 21.77
CA ARG A 74 16.66 0.61 22.26
C ARG A 74 15.20 0.30 21.90
N VAL A 75 14.31 0.27 22.90
CA VAL A 75 12.86 0.05 22.68
C VAL A 75 12.12 1.34 22.95
N LEU A 76 11.31 1.78 21.97
CA LEU A 76 10.47 2.98 22.04
C LEU A 76 8.99 2.62 21.91
N ALA A 77 8.15 3.50 22.46
CA ALA A 77 6.69 3.35 22.48
C ALA A 77 5.98 4.48 21.71
N GLY A 78 4.82 4.16 21.17
CA GLY A 78 3.91 5.14 20.57
C GLY A 78 4.13 5.39 19.08
N SER A 79 3.12 6.00 18.45
CA SER A 79 3.13 6.26 17.00
C SER A 79 4.19 7.29 16.55
N GLU A 80 4.52 8.26 17.40
CA GLU A 80 5.56 9.27 17.10
C GLU A 80 6.96 8.64 17.00
N ALA A 81 7.21 7.55 17.73
CA ALA A 81 8.48 6.81 17.65
C ALA A 81 8.72 6.14 16.29
N LEU A 82 7.68 5.96 15.45
CA LEU A 82 7.85 5.55 14.05
C LEU A 82 8.66 6.57 13.25
N CYS A 83 8.54 7.87 13.59
CA CYS A 83 9.33 8.92 12.95
C CYS A 83 10.80 8.83 13.35
N GLU A 84 11.10 8.47 14.60
CA GLU A 84 12.50 8.24 15.03
C GLU A 84 13.11 7.05 14.25
N ALA A 85 12.36 5.94 14.13
CA ALA A 85 12.82 4.80 13.35
C ALA A 85 13.04 5.15 11.87
N ALA A 86 12.17 5.98 11.29
CA ALA A 86 12.26 6.44 9.91
C ALA A 86 13.45 7.39 9.67
N ALA A 87 13.84 8.16 10.69
CA ALA A 87 14.95 9.12 10.64
C ALA A 87 16.32 8.52 10.99
N LEU A 88 16.40 7.24 11.33
CA LEU A 88 17.63 6.62 11.85
C LEU A 88 18.81 6.85 10.88
N PRO A 89 19.91 7.51 11.30
CA PRO A 89 20.99 7.90 10.38
C PRO A 89 21.64 6.70 9.66
N GLU A 90 21.69 5.56 10.33
CA GLU A 90 22.33 4.33 9.85
C GLU A 90 21.56 3.67 8.69
N ALA A 91 20.27 4.01 8.49
CA ALA A 91 19.46 3.43 7.46
C ALA A 91 19.56 4.21 6.13
N ASP A 92 19.85 3.53 5.04
CA ASP A 92 19.84 4.08 3.67
C ASP A 92 18.43 4.05 3.08
N THR A 93 17.66 3.00 3.43
CA THR A 93 16.32 2.75 2.89
C THR A 93 15.32 2.52 4.02
N VAL A 94 14.13 3.11 3.89
CA VAL A 94 12.99 2.88 4.78
C VAL A 94 11.90 2.15 4.02
N VAL A 95 11.59 0.93 4.47
CA VAL A 95 10.46 0.15 3.94
C VAL A 95 9.20 0.55 4.69
N VAL A 96 8.26 1.19 4.00
CA VAL A 96 7.01 1.69 4.57
C VAL A 96 5.92 0.63 4.38
N ALA A 97 5.77 -0.26 5.38
CA ALA A 97 4.82 -1.38 5.38
C ALA A 97 3.79 -1.31 6.52
N VAL A 98 3.65 -0.18 7.18
CA VAL A 98 2.54 0.13 8.10
C VAL A 98 1.27 0.32 7.28
N CYS A 99 0.16 -0.26 7.72
CA CYS A 99 -1.13 -0.16 7.02
C CYS A 99 -1.80 1.20 7.25
N GLY A 100 -2.54 1.67 6.25
CA GLY A 100 -3.43 2.82 6.34
C GLY A 100 -2.71 4.17 6.48
N PHE A 101 -3.49 5.17 6.86
CA PHE A 101 -3.06 6.57 6.94
C PHE A 101 -1.93 6.85 7.95
N ALA A 102 -1.76 6.00 8.97
CA ALA A 102 -0.75 6.17 10.02
C ALA A 102 0.71 6.20 9.48
N ALA A 103 0.95 5.65 8.30
CA ALA A 103 2.26 5.63 7.66
C ALA A 103 2.72 7.01 7.13
N LEU A 104 1.83 8.01 7.01
CA LEU A 104 2.13 9.28 6.32
C LEU A 104 3.24 10.08 7.01
N ARG A 105 3.13 10.32 8.32
CA ARG A 105 4.16 11.08 9.06
C ARG A 105 5.54 10.44 8.99
N PRO A 106 5.73 9.15 9.31
CA PRO A 106 7.04 8.51 9.22
C PRO A 106 7.58 8.44 7.78
N ALA A 107 6.72 8.26 6.76
CA ALA A 107 7.16 8.32 5.36
C ALA A 107 7.70 9.72 4.98
N LEU A 108 6.99 10.79 5.35
CA LEU A 108 7.47 12.16 5.13
C LEU A 108 8.75 12.48 5.91
N THR A 109 8.89 11.93 7.13
CA THR A 109 10.13 12.05 7.91
C THR A 109 11.30 11.40 7.16
N ALA A 110 11.15 10.16 6.70
CA ALA A 110 12.19 9.47 5.93
C ALA A 110 12.58 10.23 4.65
N ILE A 111 11.59 10.80 3.93
CA ILE A 111 11.82 11.62 2.73
C ILE A 111 12.67 12.86 3.07
N ARG A 112 12.36 13.56 4.16
CA ARG A 112 13.11 14.75 4.61
C ARG A 112 14.55 14.41 4.99
N GLU A 113 14.76 13.22 5.55
CA GLU A 113 16.08 12.67 5.88
C GLU A 113 16.80 12.08 4.65
N LYS A 114 16.29 12.32 3.43
CA LYS A 114 16.87 11.90 2.14
C LYS A 114 17.05 10.38 2.02
N LYS A 115 16.23 9.60 2.73
CA LYS A 115 16.26 8.14 2.64
C LYS A 115 15.57 7.69 1.37
N ARG A 116 16.00 6.56 0.80
CA ARG A 116 15.18 5.84 -0.19
C ARG A 116 13.94 5.29 0.49
N ILE A 117 12.79 5.46 -0.14
CA ILE A 117 11.52 4.95 0.36
C ILE A 117 11.10 3.74 -0.48
N ALA A 118 11.14 2.55 0.10
CA ALA A 118 10.50 1.36 -0.46
C ALA A 118 9.02 1.39 -0.02
N LEU A 119 8.17 1.95 -0.87
CA LEU A 119 6.78 2.29 -0.52
C LEU A 119 5.83 1.12 -0.78
N ALA A 120 5.38 0.46 0.28
CA ALA A 120 4.34 -0.57 0.23
C ALA A 120 2.96 -0.05 0.68
N ASN A 121 2.92 1.13 1.31
CA ASN A 121 1.69 1.76 1.78
C ASN A 121 1.14 2.70 0.70
N LYS A 122 0.09 2.28 0.03
CA LYS A 122 -0.57 3.08 -1.03
C LYS A 122 -1.35 4.27 -0.47
N GLU A 123 -1.89 4.14 0.73
CA GLU A 123 -2.76 5.14 1.34
C GLU A 123 -2.04 6.49 1.52
N THR A 124 -0.74 6.50 1.76
CA THR A 124 0.05 7.74 1.84
C THR A 124 0.07 8.51 0.52
N MET A 125 0.24 7.80 -0.61
CA MET A 125 0.19 8.42 -1.94
C MET A 125 -1.22 8.84 -2.33
N VAL A 126 -2.23 8.08 -1.95
CA VAL A 126 -3.65 8.42 -2.16
C VAL A 126 -4.00 9.71 -1.43
N CYS A 127 -3.64 9.81 -0.14
CA CYS A 127 -4.04 10.94 0.71
C CYS A 127 -3.17 12.19 0.52
N ALA A 128 -1.86 12.03 0.35
CA ALA A 128 -0.90 13.13 0.37
C ALA A 128 0.17 13.04 -0.73
N GLY A 129 -0.13 12.39 -1.86
CA GLY A 129 0.86 12.12 -2.91
C GLY A 129 1.53 13.37 -3.46
N SER A 130 0.82 14.48 -3.64
CA SER A 130 1.40 15.76 -4.08
C SER A 130 2.41 16.32 -3.07
N ILE A 131 2.09 16.22 -1.77
CA ILE A 131 3.00 16.65 -0.68
C ILE A 131 4.22 15.74 -0.62
N MET A 132 4.04 14.42 -0.74
CA MET A 132 5.14 13.45 -0.74
C MET A 132 6.07 13.65 -1.93
N GLN A 133 5.53 13.84 -3.14
CA GLN A 133 6.33 14.09 -4.35
C GLN A 133 7.08 15.42 -4.28
N ALA A 134 6.44 16.48 -3.78
CA ALA A 134 7.10 17.77 -3.56
C ALA A 134 8.26 17.65 -2.56
N ALA A 135 8.04 16.94 -1.45
CA ALA A 135 9.07 16.68 -0.45
C ALA A 135 10.22 15.84 -1.00
N ALA A 136 9.92 14.80 -1.81
CA ALA A 136 10.93 13.95 -2.44
C ALA A 136 11.79 14.74 -3.44
N ARG A 137 11.17 15.57 -4.28
CA ARG A 137 11.91 16.47 -5.19
C ARG A 137 12.81 17.45 -4.43
N ALA A 138 12.31 18.02 -3.34
CA ALA A 138 13.05 19.00 -2.53
C ALA A 138 14.25 18.38 -1.80
N SER A 139 14.12 17.15 -1.31
CA SER A 139 15.17 16.43 -0.57
C SER A 139 16.12 15.63 -1.47
N GLY A 140 15.68 15.26 -2.67
CA GLY A 140 16.37 14.30 -3.54
C GLY A 140 16.14 12.84 -3.13
N ALA A 141 15.17 12.55 -2.27
CA ALA A 141 14.81 11.19 -1.89
C ALA A 141 14.12 10.45 -3.05
N GLU A 142 14.41 9.16 -3.20
CA GLU A 142 13.77 8.31 -4.19
C GLU A 142 12.59 7.56 -3.58
N ILE A 143 11.42 7.58 -4.23
CA ILE A 143 10.27 6.76 -3.85
C ILE A 143 10.19 5.60 -4.85
N ILE A 144 10.48 4.38 -4.39
CA ILE A 144 10.42 3.17 -5.20
C ILE A 144 9.19 2.35 -4.76
N PRO A 145 8.24 2.07 -5.67
CA PRO A 145 7.03 1.35 -5.33
C PRO A 145 7.30 -0.13 -5.03
N VAL A 146 6.66 -0.61 -3.98
CA VAL A 146 6.63 -2.04 -3.58
C VAL A 146 5.31 -2.68 -3.97
N ASP A 147 4.21 -1.92 -4.07
CA ASP A 147 2.96 -2.45 -4.61
C ASP A 147 3.20 -3.08 -5.98
N SER A 148 2.70 -4.31 -6.20
CA SER A 148 3.08 -5.15 -7.36
C SER A 148 2.79 -4.47 -8.69
N GLU A 149 1.64 -3.85 -8.83
CA GLU A 149 1.19 -3.16 -10.03
C GLU A 149 2.05 -1.91 -10.32
N HIS A 150 2.35 -1.16 -9.27
CA HIS A 150 3.19 0.04 -9.41
C HIS A 150 4.64 -0.32 -9.66
N SER A 151 5.17 -1.35 -8.98
CA SER A 151 6.50 -1.86 -9.30
C SER A 151 6.59 -2.34 -10.76
N ALA A 152 5.54 -2.98 -11.28
CA ALA A 152 5.48 -3.41 -12.68
C ALA A 152 5.53 -2.22 -13.65
N ILE A 153 4.74 -1.18 -13.41
CA ILE A 153 4.77 0.06 -14.19
C ILE A 153 6.14 0.73 -14.09
N PHE A 154 6.69 0.84 -12.87
CA PHE A 154 8.04 1.38 -12.66
C PHE A 154 9.08 0.67 -13.52
N GLN A 155 9.03 -0.67 -13.56
CA GLN A 155 9.94 -1.48 -14.38
C GLN A 155 9.74 -1.28 -15.89
N CYS A 156 8.50 -1.17 -16.35
CA CYS A 156 8.20 -0.88 -17.76
C CYS A 156 8.67 0.52 -18.18
N LEU A 157 8.73 1.47 -17.24
CA LEU A 157 9.14 2.85 -17.48
C LEU A 157 10.66 3.10 -17.35
N MET A 158 11.48 2.10 -16.99
CA MET A 158 12.92 2.29 -16.79
C MET A 158 13.65 2.80 -18.04
N GLY A 159 13.14 2.52 -19.24
CA GLY A 159 13.69 3.03 -20.51
C GLY A 159 13.01 4.27 -21.04
N CYS A 160 11.94 4.73 -20.41
CA CYS A 160 11.16 5.89 -20.84
C CYS A 160 11.88 7.19 -20.45
N ARG A 161 12.14 8.06 -21.43
CA ARG A 161 12.86 9.33 -21.24
C ARG A 161 11.92 10.48 -20.91
N ASP A 162 10.71 10.46 -21.47
CA ASP A 162 9.69 11.49 -21.29
C ASP A 162 8.33 10.85 -21.01
N ARG A 163 7.59 11.38 -20.06
CA ARG A 163 6.21 10.96 -19.77
C ARG A 163 5.24 11.22 -20.94
N ALA A 164 5.59 12.08 -21.87
CA ALA A 164 4.84 12.27 -23.12
C ALA A 164 4.83 11.01 -24.00
N GLU A 165 5.85 10.14 -23.89
CA GLU A 165 5.90 8.84 -24.57
C GLU A 165 4.82 7.86 -24.08
N VAL A 166 4.26 8.08 -22.86
CA VAL A 166 3.25 7.22 -22.27
C VAL A 166 1.86 7.61 -22.77
N LYS A 167 1.22 6.69 -23.50
CA LYS A 167 -0.18 6.84 -23.92
C LYS A 167 -1.12 6.56 -22.75
N ARG A 168 -0.94 5.43 -22.05
CA ARG A 168 -1.67 5.08 -20.82
C ARG A 168 -0.96 4.01 -19.98
N LEU A 169 -1.32 3.98 -18.70
CA LEU A 169 -1.02 2.89 -17.77
C LEU A 169 -2.23 1.95 -17.71
N ILE A 170 -1.98 0.64 -17.65
CA ILE A 170 -3.01 -0.39 -17.57
C ILE A 170 -2.71 -1.21 -16.31
N LEU A 171 -3.44 -0.92 -15.24
CA LEU A 171 -3.39 -1.68 -13.99
C LEU A 171 -4.14 -3.00 -14.14
N THR A 172 -3.56 -4.09 -13.71
CA THR A 172 -4.25 -5.38 -13.64
C THR A 172 -4.78 -5.63 -12.23
N CYS A 173 -5.86 -6.40 -12.09
CA CYS A 173 -6.32 -6.92 -10.81
C CYS A 173 -6.87 -8.34 -10.96
N SER A 174 -6.88 -9.11 -9.86
CA SER A 174 -7.46 -10.45 -9.87
C SER A 174 -8.99 -10.47 -10.00
N GLY A 175 -9.65 -9.32 -9.83
CA GLY A 175 -11.10 -9.22 -9.71
C GLY A 175 -11.65 -9.67 -8.35
N GLY A 176 -10.77 -10.03 -7.40
CA GLY A 176 -11.15 -10.48 -6.07
C GLY A 176 -11.96 -11.78 -6.02
N PRO A 177 -12.58 -12.08 -4.86
CA PRO A 177 -13.36 -13.31 -4.68
C PRO A 177 -14.71 -13.30 -5.42
N PHE A 178 -15.16 -12.13 -5.88
CA PHE A 178 -16.50 -11.94 -6.43
C PHE A 178 -16.53 -11.72 -7.95
N PHE A 179 -15.43 -11.98 -8.64
CA PHE A 179 -15.40 -11.89 -10.10
C PHE A 179 -16.52 -12.69 -10.76
N GLY A 180 -17.23 -12.06 -11.71
CA GLY A 180 -18.34 -12.66 -12.43
C GLY A 180 -19.69 -12.64 -11.70
N LYS A 181 -19.74 -12.12 -10.46
CA LYS A 181 -20.99 -11.93 -9.74
C LYS A 181 -21.61 -10.58 -10.01
N GLY A 182 -22.92 -10.57 -10.21
CA GLY A 182 -23.71 -9.36 -10.38
C GLY A 182 -24.07 -8.70 -9.05
N ARG A 183 -24.57 -7.46 -9.11
CA ARG A 183 -24.93 -6.65 -7.93
C ARG A 183 -25.87 -7.36 -6.97
N GLU A 184 -26.90 -8.06 -7.49
CA GLU A 184 -27.90 -8.74 -6.65
C GLU A 184 -27.29 -9.85 -5.80
N GLU A 185 -26.37 -10.64 -6.37
CA GLU A 185 -25.69 -11.71 -5.66
C GLU A 185 -24.79 -11.21 -4.53
N LEU A 186 -24.27 -9.98 -4.67
CA LEU A 186 -23.36 -9.38 -3.70
C LEU A 186 -24.07 -8.73 -2.49
N THR A 187 -25.40 -8.61 -2.51
CA THR A 187 -26.17 -8.00 -1.40
C THR A 187 -26.12 -8.82 -0.12
N SER A 188 -25.92 -10.13 -0.21
CA SER A 188 -25.94 -11.08 0.90
C SER A 188 -24.59 -11.66 1.29
N VAL A 189 -23.49 -11.19 0.65
CA VAL A 189 -22.15 -11.71 0.95
C VAL A 189 -21.69 -11.33 2.36
N THR A 190 -20.99 -12.27 2.97
CA THR A 190 -20.47 -12.14 4.33
C THR A 190 -18.98 -11.73 4.32
N LYS A 191 -18.46 -11.34 5.50
CA LYS A 191 -17.01 -11.12 5.64
C LYS A 191 -16.20 -12.39 5.34
N ALA A 192 -16.74 -13.58 5.66
CA ALA A 192 -16.05 -14.84 5.37
C ALA A 192 -15.90 -15.06 3.86
N ASP A 193 -16.89 -14.65 3.07
CA ASP A 193 -16.81 -14.71 1.61
C ASP A 193 -15.84 -13.67 1.06
N ALA A 194 -15.87 -12.43 1.58
CA ALA A 194 -14.99 -11.36 1.17
C ALA A 194 -13.49 -11.65 1.48
N LEU A 195 -13.21 -12.42 2.53
CA LEU A 195 -11.84 -12.77 2.93
C LEU A 195 -11.23 -13.93 2.12
N ARG A 196 -11.96 -14.54 1.17
CA ARG A 196 -11.47 -15.65 0.33
C ARG A 196 -10.80 -15.15 -0.96
N HIS A 197 -9.64 -14.47 -0.82
CA HIS A 197 -8.92 -14.01 -2.02
C HIS A 197 -8.37 -15.19 -2.84
N PRO A 198 -8.53 -15.21 -4.20
CA PRO A 198 -8.16 -16.36 -5.02
C PRO A 198 -6.65 -16.63 -5.10
N ASN A 199 -5.81 -15.59 -5.15
CA ASN A 199 -4.39 -15.71 -5.51
C ASN A 199 -3.44 -15.28 -4.38
N TRP A 200 -3.85 -14.34 -3.52
CA TRP A 200 -2.98 -13.70 -2.54
C TRP A 200 -3.42 -14.01 -1.10
N LYS A 201 -2.42 -14.25 -0.22
CA LYS A 201 -2.63 -14.32 1.24
C LYS A 201 -2.23 -12.97 1.85
N MET A 202 -3.19 -12.15 2.18
CA MET A 202 -3.01 -10.78 2.62
C MET A 202 -3.69 -10.49 3.96
N GLY A 203 -3.48 -9.28 4.49
CA GLY A 203 -4.21 -8.79 5.65
C GLY A 203 -5.71 -8.60 5.37
N ALA A 204 -6.54 -8.61 6.41
CA ALA A 204 -8.00 -8.57 6.26
C ALA A 204 -8.48 -7.29 5.54
N LYS A 205 -7.93 -6.11 5.88
CA LYS A 205 -8.33 -4.83 5.27
C LYS A 205 -8.16 -4.85 3.75
N ILE A 206 -6.96 -5.14 3.27
CA ILE A 206 -6.66 -5.16 1.81
C ILE A 206 -7.45 -6.27 1.10
N THR A 207 -7.74 -7.39 1.77
CA THR A 207 -8.56 -8.46 1.18
C THR A 207 -9.99 -8.00 0.94
N VAL A 208 -10.60 -7.26 1.87
CA VAL A 208 -11.90 -6.63 1.68
C VAL A 208 -11.84 -5.55 0.61
N ASP A 209 -10.79 -4.74 0.56
CA ASP A 209 -10.58 -3.75 -0.50
C ASP A 209 -10.49 -4.41 -1.90
N CYS A 210 -9.88 -5.59 -2.00
CA CYS A 210 -9.89 -6.37 -3.24
C CYS A 210 -11.28 -6.90 -3.57
N ALA A 211 -12.05 -7.31 -2.57
CA ALA A 211 -13.41 -7.81 -2.76
C ALA A 211 -14.36 -6.71 -3.25
N THR A 212 -14.19 -5.47 -2.81
CA THR A 212 -14.97 -4.29 -3.24
C THR A 212 -14.40 -3.60 -4.48
N LEU A 213 -13.23 -4.01 -4.97
CA LEU A 213 -12.38 -3.32 -5.96
C LEU A 213 -11.94 -1.90 -5.52
N MET A 214 -12.12 -1.52 -4.25
CA MET A 214 -11.53 -0.31 -3.69
C MET A 214 -10.01 -0.35 -3.79
N ASN A 215 -9.37 -1.52 -3.59
CA ASN A 215 -7.92 -1.66 -3.75
C ASN A 215 -7.46 -1.15 -5.12
N LYS A 216 -8.15 -1.54 -6.19
CA LYS A 216 -7.83 -1.06 -7.54
C LYS A 216 -8.13 0.42 -7.74
N GLY A 217 -9.15 0.94 -7.06
CA GLY A 217 -9.42 2.38 -6.99
C GLY A 217 -8.28 3.16 -6.33
N LEU A 218 -7.81 2.71 -5.17
CA LEU A 218 -6.65 3.30 -4.48
C LEU A 218 -5.40 3.27 -5.35
N GLU A 219 -5.13 2.15 -6.00
CA GLU A 219 -3.99 1.96 -6.90
C GLU A 219 -4.06 2.86 -8.13
N THR A 220 -5.26 3.13 -8.65
CA THR A 220 -5.45 4.10 -9.74
C THR A 220 -4.99 5.49 -9.32
N ILE A 221 -5.34 5.93 -8.11
CA ILE A 221 -4.92 7.22 -7.55
C ILE A 221 -3.41 7.22 -7.28
N GLU A 222 -2.89 6.15 -6.70
CA GLU A 222 -1.46 6.00 -6.45
C GLU A 222 -0.65 6.10 -7.75
N ALA A 223 -1.07 5.42 -8.83
CA ALA A 223 -0.41 5.49 -10.14
C ALA A 223 -0.39 6.92 -10.69
N MET A 224 -1.53 7.64 -10.61
CA MET A 224 -1.59 9.06 -11.00
C MET A 224 -0.54 9.90 -10.27
N ARG A 225 -0.39 9.68 -8.95
CA ARG A 225 0.52 10.45 -8.11
C ARG A 225 1.97 10.06 -8.31
N LEU A 226 2.28 8.74 -8.34
CA LEU A 226 3.65 8.24 -8.51
C LEU A 226 4.24 8.61 -9.87
N TYR A 227 3.45 8.50 -10.93
CA TYR A 227 3.94 8.71 -12.29
C TYR A 227 3.57 10.09 -12.87
N GLU A 228 2.91 10.93 -12.06
CA GLU A 228 2.50 12.30 -12.45
C GLU A 228 1.71 12.34 -13.76
N LEU A 229 0.78 11.38 -13.91
CA LEU A 229 -0.09 11.26 -15.07
C LEU A 229 -1.55 11.59 -14.70
N PRO A 230 -2.34 12.20 -15.62
CA PRO A 230 -3.75 12.46 -15.36
C PRO A 230 -4.56 11.16 -15.30
N LEU A 231 -5.71 11.19 -14.58
CA LEU A 231 -6.61 10.04 -14.45
C LEU A 231 -7.02 9.42 -15.79
N SER A 232 -7.20 10.25 -16.81
CA SER A 232 -7.56 9.81 -18.17
C SER A 232 -6.53 8.87 -18.82
N LYS A 233 -5.29 8.89 -18.32
CA LYS A 233 -4.21 7.99 -18.77
C LYS A 233 -4.05 6.74 -17.88
N VAL A 234 -4.91 6.52 -16.87
CA VAL A 234 -4.84 5.34 -16.01
C VAL A 234 -6.11 4.52 -16.16
N THR A 235 -5.96 3.29 -16.65
CA THR A 235 -7.05 2.33 -16.84
C THR A 235 -6.79 1.09 -15.99
N ALA A 236 -7.85 0.32 -15.70
CA ALA A 236 -7.72 -0.94 -14.98
C ALA A 236 -8.47 -2.07 -15.69
N VAL A 237 -7.92 -3.27 -15.64
CA VAL A 237 -8.50 -4.48 -16.22
C VAL A 237 -8.39 -5.64 -15.23
N ILE A 238 -9.32 -6.59 -15.33
CA ILE A 238 -9.27 -7.82 -14.55
C ILE A 238 -8.36 -8.82 -15.29
N HIS A 239 -7.38 -9.37 -14.57
CA HIS A 239 -6.48 -10.41 -15.01
C HIS A 239 -6.40 -11.49 -13.93
N ARG A 240 -7.23 -12.51 -14.07
CA ARG A 240 -7.47 -13.55 -13.05
C ARG A 240 -6.22 -14.32 -12.63
N GLN A 241 -5.32 -14.54 -13.56
CA GLN A 241 -4.11 -15.36 -13.36
C GLN A 241 -3.06 -14.63 -12.49
N SER A 242 -3.14 -13.30 -12.39
CA SER A 242 -2.15 -12.47 -11.65
C SER A 242 -0.70 -12.75 -12.06
N VAL A 243 -0.47 -13.07 -13.34
CA VAL A 243 0.86 -13.27 -13.95
C VAL A 243 1.38 -11.97 -14.53
N VAL A 244 0.53 -11.22 -15.25
CA VAL A 244 0.81 -9.85 -15.69
C VAL A 244 0.44 -8.92 -14.55
N HIS A 245 1.45 -8.23 -13.99
CA HIS A 245 1.22 -7.36 -12.84
C HIS A 245 0.76 -5.95 -13.23
N SER A 246 1.18 -5.41 -14.36
CA SER A 246 0.63 -4.22 -15.03
C SER A 246 1.32 -3.99 -16.37
N LEU A 247 0.78 -3.06 -17.18
CA LEU A 247 1.29 -2.75 -18.50
C LEU A 247 1.38 -1.23 -18.71
N VAL A 248 2.27 -0.83 -19.61
CA VAL A 248 2.39 0.53 -20.14
C VAL A 248 2.19 0.50 -21.65
N GLU A 249 1.22 1.23 -22.14
CA GLU A 249 1.02 1.48 -23.58
C GLU A 249 1.70 2.79 -23.95
N PHE A 250 2.57 2.75 -24.95
CA PHE A 250 3.29 3.91 -25.48
C PHE A 250 2.57 4.52 -26.69
N VAL A 251 2.95 5.76 -27.03
CA VAL A 251 2.33 6.51 -28.13
C VAL A 251 2.59 5.91 -29.51
N ASP A 252 3.64 5.11 -29.65
CA ASP A 252 3.96 4.36 -30.88
C ASP A 252 3.13 3.07 -31.05
N GLY A 253 2.27 2.75 -30.06
CA GLY A 253 1.44 1.55 -30.05
C GLY A 253 2.08 0.34 -29.37
N ALA A 254 3.35 0.42 -28.93
CA ALA A 254 3.97 -0.66 -28.17
C ALA A 254 3.31 -0.79 -26.78
N VAL A 255 3.15 -2.03 -26.31
CA VAL A 255 2.69 -2.33 -24.94
C VAL A 255 3.75 -3.14 -24.23
N MET A 256 4.30 -2.60 -23.15
CA MET A 256 5.24 -3.31 -22.29
C MET A 256 4.53 -3.81 -21.03
N ALA A 257 4.87 -5.02 -20.60
CA ALA A 257 4.30 -5.65 -19.40
C ALA A 257 5.39 -6.26 -18.53
N GLN A 258 5.24 -6.19 -17.23
CA GLN A 258 6.05 -6.98 -16.32
C GLN A 258 5.26 -8.21 -15.89
N LEU A 259 5.88 -9.37 -16.04
CA LEU A 259 5.32 -10.67 -15.68
C LEU A 259 6.12 -11.27 -14.52
N GLY A 260 5.42 -12.00 -13.64
CA GLY A 260 6.02 -12.70 -12.51
C GLY A 260 5.02 -13.59 -11.79
N VAL A 261 5.51 -14.43 -10.89
CA VAL A 261 4.63 -15.12 -9.94
C VAL A 261 4.05 -14.10 -8.93
N PRO A 262 2.87 -14.37 -8.33
CA PRO A 262 2.28 -13.48 -7.33
C PRO A 262 3.03 -13.58 -5.99
N ASP A 263 4.20 -12.96 -5.93
CA ASP A 263 5.10 -12.97 -4.78
C ASP A 263 5.70 -11.57 -4.54
N MET A 264 5.36 -10.99 -3.38
CA MET A 264 5.81 -9.64 -3.03
C MET A 264 7.32 -9.50 -2.81
N ARG A 265 8.05 -10.61 -2.66
CA ARG A 265 9.51 -10.57 -2.56
C ARG A 265 10.16 -10.01 -3.82
N ILE A 266 9.51 -10.16 -4.99
CA ILE A 266 10.00 -9.62 -6.26
C ILE A 266 10.05 -8.08 -6.23
N PRO A 267 8.94 -7.35 -6.03
CA PRO A 267 8.98 -5.89 -5.98
C PRO A 267 9.72 -5.36 -4.75
N ILE A 268 9.65 -6.04 -3.60
CA ILE A 268 10.44 -5.71 -2.41
C ILE A 268 11.93 -5.75 -2.72
N GLY A 269 12.41 -6.83 -3.33
CA GLY A 269 13.82 -7.00 -3.70
C GLY A 269 14.28 -5.87 -4.62
N LEU A 270 13.51 -5.59 -5.67
CA LEU A 270 13.84 -4.49 -6.58
C LEU A 270 13.90 -3.14 -5.86
N ALA A 271 12.93 -2.82 -4.99
CA ALA A 271 12.90 -1.55 -4.28
C ALA A 271 14.13 -1.35 -3.37
N MET A 272 14.67 -2.43 -2.80
CA MET A 272 15.85 -2.39 -1.95
C MET A 272 17.17 -2.37 -2.73
N THR A 273 17.20 -2.88 -3.97
CA THR A 273 18.45 -3.05 -4.74
C THR A 273 18.56 -2.14 -5.95
N TYR A 274 17.49 -1.42 -6.30
CA TYR A 274 17.48 -0.51 -7.45
C TYR A 274 18.68 0.44 -7.45
N PRO A 275 19.36 0.68 -8.59
CA PRO A 275 18.97 0.27 -9.95
C PRO A 275 19.36 -1.17 -10.34
N ASN A 276 20.01 -1.92 -9.47
CA ASN A 276 20.48 -3.27 -9.78
C ASN A 276 19.35 -4.31 -9.60
N ARG A 277 19.46 -5.40 -10.37
CA ARG A 277 18.64 -6.62 -10.17
C ARG A 277 19.53 -7.69 -9.59
N LEU A 278 19.27 -8.05 -8.34
CA LEU A 278 19.99 -9.11 -7.64
C LEU A 278 19.12 -10.36 -7.52
N HIS A 279 19.73 -11.47 -7.12
CA HIS A 279 19.01 -12.71 -6.84
C HIS A 279 17.88 -12.47 -5.85
N ASN A 280 16.74 -13.14 -6.06
CA ASN A 280 15.55 -12.99 -5.24
C ASN A 280 15.04 -14.37 -4.82
N PRO A 281 14.63 -14.59 -3.55
CA PRO A 281 14.17 -15.88 -3.05
C PRO A 281 12.78 -16.31 -3.58
N ALA A 282 12.11 -15.47 -4.39
CA ALA A 282 10.84 -15.81 -5.02
C ALA A 282 11.03 -16.85 -6.13
N PRO A 283 10.05 -17.74 -6.36
CA PRO A 283 10.10 -18.71 -7.46
C PRO A 283 10.16 -17.99 -8.83
N ALA A 284 10.82 -18.63 -9.80
CA ALA A 284 10.78 -18.16 -11.18
C ALA A 284 9.42 -18.45 -11.83
N LEU A 285 8.96 -17.54 -12.70
CA LEU A 285 7.79 -17.79 -13.54
C LEU A 285 8.17 -18.75 -14.67
N ASP A 286 7.39 -19.82 -14.82
CA ASP A 286 7.44 -20.67 -16.01
C ASP A 286 6.28 -20.32 -16.95
N LEU A 287 6.62 -19.71 -18.08
CA LEU A 287 5.63 -19.28 -19.08
C LEU A 287 4.91 -20.46 -19.75
N LEU A 288 5.54 -21.65 -19.81
CA LEU A 288 4.92 -22.81 -20.43
C LEU A 288 3.82 -23.43 -19.57
N SER A 289 3.88 -23.21 -18.26
CA SER A 289 2.90 -23.73 -17.28
C SER A 289 1.87 -22.71 -16.81
N CYS A 290 2.00 -21.41 -17.14
CA CYS A 290 1.11 -20.37 -16.63
C CYS A 290 -0.30 -20.39 -17.26
N GLY A 291 -0.52 -21.15 -18.35
CA GLY A 291 -1.80 -21.20 -19.06
C GLY A 291 -2.13 -19.92 -19.85
N PRO A 292 -3.39 -19.79 -20.35
CA PRO A 292 -3.79 -18.61 -21.09
C PRO A 292 -3.89 -17.38 -20.20
N LEU A 293 -3.46 -16.22 -20.70
CA LEU A 293 -3.60 -14.92 -20.04
C LEU A 293 -4.86 -14.23 -20.56
N THR A 294 -5.80 -13.95 -19.67
CA THR A 294 -7.09 -13.33 -19.98
C THR A 294 -7.20 -11.95 -19.37
N PHE A 295 -7.95 -11.07 -20.05
CA PHE A 295 -8.19 -9.70 -19.59
C PHE A 295 -9.68 -9.36 -19.79
N ASP A 296 -10.33 -8.93 -18.72
CA ASP A 296 -11.75 -8.61 -18.69
C ASP A 296 -11.98 -7.17 -18.21
N PRO A 297 -13.07 -6.52 -18.59
CA PRO A 297 -13.44 -5.20 -18.07
C PRO A 297 -13.90 -5.29 -16.60
N ILE A 298 -13.80 -4.17 -15.88
CA ILE A 298 -14.38 -4.03 -14.54
C ILE A 298 -15.87 -3.70 -14.67
N ASP A 299 -16.72 -4.40 -13.92
CA ASP A 299 -18.15 -4.06 -13.75
C ASP A 299 -18.30 -3.03 -12.62
N GLU A 300 -18.34 -1.75 -12.97
CA GLU A 300 -18.48 -0.65 -12.01
C GLU A 300 -19.86 -0.62 -11.33
N THR A 301 -20.89 -1.29 -11.90
CA THR A 301 -22.22 -1.40 -11.29
C THR A 301 -22.21 -2.37 -10.11
N ALA A 302 -21.57 -3.51 -10.30
CA ALA A 302 -21.37 -4.50 -9.24
C ALA A 302 -20.37 -4.02 -8.18
N PHE A 303 -19.34 -3.25 -8.57
CA PHE A 303 -18.26 -2.78 -7.72
C PHE A 303 -18.15 -1.25 -7.67
N PRO A 304 -19.13 -0.56 -7.05
CA PRO A 304 -19.20 0.91 -7.05
C PRO A 304 -18.00 1.59 -6.35
N CYS A 305 -17.29 0.90 -5.45
CA CYS A 305 -16.10 1.47 -4.79
C CYS A 305 -15.01 1.88 -5.78
N PHE A 306 -14.86 1.16 -6.90
CA PHE A 306 -13.91 1.53 -7.95
C PHE A 306 -14.28 2.86 -8.62
N ALA A 307 -15.55 3.02 -9.01
CA ALA A 307 -16.05 4.27 -9.59
C ALA A 307 -15.96 5.45 -8.61
N LEU A 308 -16.28 5.22 -7.32
CA LEU A 308 -16.16 6.24 -6.27
C LEU A 308 -14.71 6.69 -6.03
N ALA A 309 -13.75 5.77 -6.13
CA ALA A 309 -12.34 6.14 -6.03
C ALA A 309 -11.89 7.01 -7.23
N ARG A 310 -12.37 6.72 -8.44
CA ARG A 310 -12.13 7.57 -9.61
C ARG A 310 -12.77 8.96 -9.43
N GLN A 311 -13.98 9.01 -8.91
CA GLN A 311 -14.66 10.26 -8.58
C GLN A 311 -13.86 11.08 -7.53
N ALA A 312 -13.31 10.43 -6.51
CA ALA A 312 -12.42 11.09 -5.54
C ALA A 312 -11.20 11.72 -6.21
N ALA A 313 -10.59 11.01 -7.18
CA ALA A 313 -9.46 11.50 -7.96
C ALA A 313 -9.83 12.72 -8.83
N GLU A 314 -11.02 12.73 -9.42
CA GLU A 314 -11.55 13.84 -10.22
C GLU A 314 -11.84 15.07 -9.36
N LEU A 315 -12.43 14.88 -8.17
CA LEU A 315 -12.68 15.94 -7.19
C LEU A 315 -11.36 16.56 -6.68
N GLY A 316 -10.31 15.75 -6.58
CA GLY A 316 -9.00 16.20 -6.14
C GLY A 316 -8.92 16.63 -4.68
N GLY A 317 -7.90 17.41 -4.34
CA GLY A 317 -7.70 17.96 -2.99
C GLY A 317 -7.83 16.92 -1.88
N THR A 318 -8.57 17.24 -0.83
CA THR A 318 -8.81 16.36 0.32
C THR A 318 -9.83 15.24 0.05
N ALA A 319 -10.46 15.18 -1.13
CA ALA A 319 -11.48 14.15 -1.43
C ALA A 319 -10.91 12.73 -1.36
N CYS A 320 -9.69 12.51 -1.88
CA CYS A 320 -9.02 11.21 -1.79
C CYS A 320 -8.75 10.79 -0.34
N THR A 321 -8.41 11.74 0.54
CA THR A 321 -8.21 11.49 1.97
C THR A 321 -9.53 11.13 2.66
N ALA A 322 -10.60 11.88 2.38
CA ALA A 322 -11.91 11.60 2.94
C ALA A 322 -12.44 10.22 2.50
N MET A 323 -12.29 9.90 1.22
CA MET A 323 -12.62 8.59 0.65
C MET A 323 -11.86 7.45 1.37
N ASN A 324 -10.52 7.57 1.50
CA ASN A 324 -9.70 6.56 2.15
C ASN A 324 -10.08 6.38 3.62
N ALA A 325 -10.27 7.47 4.36
CA ALA A 325 -10.66 7.44 5.77
C ALA A 325 -12.02 6.76 5.99
N ALA A 326 -13.00 7.07 5.14
CA ALA A 326 -14.31 6.42 5.19
C ALA A 326 -14.23 4.93 4.84
N ASN A 327 -13.43 4.57 3.83
CA ASN A 327 -13.22 3.17 3.48
C ASN A 327 -12.57 2.38 4.62
N GLU A 328 -11.49 2.89 5.22
CA GLU A 328 -10.83 2.21 6.35
C GLU A 328 -11.79 1.98 7.52
N GLU A 329 -12.60 2.99 7.86
CA GLU A 329 -13.58 2.90 8.94
C GLU A 329 -14.70 1.92 8.61
N ALA A 330 -15.26 2.00 7.40
CA ALA A 330 -16.31 1.11 6.94
C ALA A 330 -15.85 -0.35 6.84
N VAL A 331 -14.64 -0.59 6.34
CA VAL A 331 -14.04 -1.94 6.31
C VAL A 331 -13.86 -2.49 7.73
N ALA A 332 -13.43 -1.66 8.69
CA ALA A 332 -13.31 -2.07 10.08
C ALA A 332 -14.69 -2.47 10.67
N LEU A 333 -15.75 -1.71 10.38
CA LEU A 333 -17.12 -2.03 10.79
C LEU A 333 -17.65 -3.29 10.10
N PHE A 334 -17.36 -3.49 8.83
CA PHE A 334 -17.73 -4.72 8.10
C PHE A 334 -17.05 -5.96 8.68
N LEU A 335 -15.76 -5.87 9.00
CA LEU A 335 -15.02 -6.96 9.65
C LEU A 335 -15.54 -7.31 11.06
N GLN A 336 -16.25 -6.38 11.72
CA GLN A 336 -16.95 -6.58 12.99
C GLN A 336 -18.41 -7.02 12.81
N ASP A 337 -18.87 -7.30 11.59
CA ASP A 337 -20.28 -7.63 11.25
C ASP A 337 -21.29 -6.52 11.65
N ARG A 338 -20.84 -5.25 11.71
CA ARG A 338 -21.65 -4.10 12.08
C ARG A 338 -22.41 -3.48 10.89
N ILE A 339 -21.87 -3.65 9.68
CA ILE A 339 -22.45 -3.16 8.43
C ILE A 339 -22.37 -4.24 7.35
N ARG A 340 -23.13 -4.07 6.26
CA ARG A 340 -23.17 -4.97 5.10
C ARG A 340 -22.12 -4.56 4.06
N PHE A 341 -21.90 -5.41 3.07
CA PHE A 341 -20.90 -5.22 2.02
C PHE A 341 -21.06 -3.90 1.26
N TYR A 342 -22.27 -3.58 0.81
CA TYR A 342 -22.51 -2.33 0.07
C TYR A 342 -22.55 -1.07 0.94
N ASP A 343 -22.71 -1.20 2.25
CA ASP A 343 -22.61 -0.08 3.17
C ASP A 343 -21.19 0.54 3.15
N ILE A 344 -20.17 -0.23 2.72
CA ILE A 344 -18.82 0.30 2.49
C ILE A 344 -18.86 1.37 1.39
N ALA A 345 -19.49 1.07 0.25
CA ALA A 345 -19.63 2.05 -0.84
C ALA A 345 -20.49 3.25 -0.42
N ASP A 346 -21.54 3.03 0.38
CA ASP A 346 -22.37 4.12 0.90
C ASP A 346 -21.59 5.04 1.83
N ALA A 347 -20.71 4.50 2.69
CA ALA A 347 -19.82 5.27 3.54
C ALA A 347 -18.88 6.17 2.72
N VAL A 348 -18.25 5.59 1.70
CA VAL A 348 -17.36 6.31 0.79
C VAL A 348 -18.12 7.41 0.02
N SER A 349 -19.30 7.09 -0.53
CA SER A 349 -20.13 8.07 -1.23
C SER A 349 -20.50 9.27 -0.36
N ARG A 350 -20.85 9.02 0.90
CA ARG A 350 -21.13 10.10 1.88
C ARG A 350 -19.89 10.95 2.17
N ALA A 351 -18.72 10.34 2.26
CA ALA A 351 -17.48 11.05 2.50
C ALA A 351 -17.09 11.98 1.33
N LEU A 352 -17.43 11.61 0.09
CA LEU A 352 -17.20 12.46 -1.09
C LEU A 352 -18.10 13.71 -1.14
N ALA A 353 -19.17 13.75 -0.34
CA ALA A 353 -20.01 14.94 -0.18
C ALA A 353 -19.47 15.93 0.89
N LEU A 354 -18.38 15.61 1.59
CA LEU A 354 -17.75 16.51 2.54
C LEU A 354 -17.03 17.66 1.83
N PRO A 355 -16.83 18.81 2.51
CA PRO A 355 -16.08 19.93 1.93
C PRO A 355 -14.67 19.53 1.51
N VAL A 356 -14.25 19.97 0.31
CA VAL A 356 -12.94 19.66 -0.27
C VAL A 356 -12.05 20.89 -0.24
N VAL A 357 -10.84 20.75 0.31
CA VAL A 357 -9.76 21.74 0.21
C VAL A 357 -8.91 21.35 -1.00
N GLN A 358 -8.83 22.21 -2.03
CA GLN A 358 -8.20 21.87 -3.32
C GLN A 358 -6.68 21.78 -3.27
N GLU A 359 -6.03 22.68 -2.54
CA GLU A 359 -4.57 22.70 -2.33
C GLU A 359 -4.28 22.47 -0.83
N PRO A 360 -4.44 21.25 -0.33
CA PRO A 360 -4.39 20.99 1.09
C PRO A 360 -2.96 21.05 1.63
N SER A 361 -2.82 21.69 2.78
CA SER A 361 -1.69 21.51 3.67
C SER A 361 -1.72 20.12 4.33
N LEU A 362 -0.64 19.75 4.99
CA LEU A 362 -0.61 18.49 5.75
C LEU A 362 -1.68 18.49 6.88
N ASP A 363 -1.92 19.64 7.51
CA ASP A 363 -2.93 19.78 8.56
C ASP A 363 -4.35 19.61 8.02
N ASP A 364 -4.63 20.13 6.80
CA ASP A 364 -5.90 19.90 6.11
C ASP A 364 -6.13 18.43 5.79
N ILE A 365 -5.10 17.71 5.37
CA ILE A 365 -5.14 16.26 5.15
C ILE A 365 -5.53 15.54 6.46
N PHE A 366 -4.85 15.85 7.58
CA PHE A 366 -5.20 15.25 8.87
C PHE A 366 -6.59 15.63 9.36
N ALA A 367 -7.04 16.86 9.10
CA ALA A 367 -8.38 17.31 9.45
C ALA A 367 -9.46 16.59 8.65
N ALA A 368 -9.25 16.42 7.33
CA ALA A 368 -10.16 15.69 6.45
C ALA A 368 -10.28 14.21 6.84
N ASP A 369 -9.15 13.54 7.16
CA ASP A 369 -9.15 12.17 7.66
C ASP A 369 -10.00 12.03 8.93
N ARG A 370 -9.75 12.89 9.94
CA ARG A 370 -10.52 12.87 11.20
C ARG A 370 -12.01 13.12 10.97
N LEU A 371 -12.35 14.10 10.14
CA LEU A 371 -13.74 14.44 9.85
C LEU A 371 -14.46 13.27 9.18
N ALA A 372 -13.87 12.68 8.15
CA ALA A 372 -14.48 11.58 7.41
C ALA A 372 -14.67 10.34 8.29
N ARG A 373 -13.68 9.97 9.14
CA ARG A 373 -13.83 8.88 10.12
C ARG A 373 -14.96 9.15 11.09
N THR A 374 -15.03 10.34 11.66
CA THR A 374 -16.10 10.72 12.60
C THR A 374 -17.47 10.61 11.94
N ARG A 375 -17.64 11.18 10.74
CA ARG A 375 -18.91 11.13 10.00
C ARG A 375 -19.32 9.71 9.62
N THR A 376 -18.35 8.86 9.27
CA THR A 376 -18.62 7.45 8.97
C THR A 376 -19.12 6.72 10.22
N ARG A 377 -18.46 6.88 11.37
CA ARG A 377 -18.94 6.29 12.64
C ARG A 377 -20.34 6.76 13.01
N GLU A 378 -20.60 8.07 12.98
CA GLU A 378 -21.92 8.64 13.26
C GLU A 378 -23.00 8.04 12.35
N ALA A 379 -22.72 7.85 11.06
CA ALA A 379 -23.69 7.34 10.11
C ALA A 379 -24.08 5.86 10.32
N PHE A 380 -23.18 5.03 10.88
CA PHE A 380 -23.35 3.57 10.95
C PHE A 380 -23.36 2.99 12.38
N LEU A 381 -22.90 3.72 13.41
CA LEU A 381 -22.90 3.22 14.79
C LEU A 381 -24.19 3.56 15.55
N PHE A 382 -24.96 4.52 15.08
CA PHE A 382 -26.21 4.97 15.72
C PHE A 382 -27.47 4.56 14.93
N ARG A 383 -27.39 3.52 14.11
CA ARG A 383 -28.53 2.91 13.40
C ARG A 383 -29.10 1.68 14.14
#